data_7abb4bcf8d495f7a8addf5299622f6c4
#
_entry.id   7abb4bcf8d495f7a8addf5299622f6c4
#
_cell.length_a   1.000
_cell.length_b   1.000
_cell.length_c   1.000
_cell.angle_alpha   90.00
_cell.angle_beta   90.00
_cell.angle_gamma   90.00
#
_symmetry.space_group_name_H-M   'P 1'
#
loop_
_entity.id
_entity.type
_entity.pdbx_description
1 polymer ?
#
loop_
_entity_poly.entity_id
_entity_poly.type
_entity_poly.pdbx_seq_one_letter_code
_entity_poly.pdbx_strand_id
1 'polypeptide(L)'
;MIWEMLSELIRGLDPIAALFLAAMEAIIPPIPLTAVVGLNVASFGVLRGFLYSWLGTCAGCTVVFLLFHLVSELRWVRRLLGGERISRAVCLVNRIGLPTLFLIAMLPFTPSAFLNFAFGICAYPRRRFLLTLYPAKAVMIGSLSVFGGALRAAEQNPCFLLLAAVILVLLYIISNRVMKEVEQQRENR
;
A
#
# COMPACT_ATOMS: atom_id res chain seq x y z
N MET A 1 25.92 15.35 -11.08
CA MET A 1 26.03 14.88 -9.67
C MET A 1 24.80 14.12 -9.20
N ILE A 2 23.59 14.74 -9.03
CA ILE A 2 22.38 13.99 -8.58
C ILE A 2 21.98 12.91 -9.59
N TRP A 3 22.06 13.21 -10.88
CA TRP A 3 21.69 12.29 -11.97
C TRP A 3 22.67 11.11 -12.10
N GLU A 4 23.91 11.32 -11.85
CA GLU A 4 24.95 10.28 -11.82
C GLU A 4 24.76 9.37 -10.61
N MET A 5 24.54 9.94 -9.42
CA MET A 5 24.23 9.17 -8.21
C MET A 5 22.97 8.29 -8.39
N LEU A 6 21.91 8.84 -9.00
CA LEU A 6 20.69 8.07 -9.31
C LEU A 6 20.95 6.94 -10.30
N SER A 7 21.77 7.21 -11.33
CA SER A 7 22.11 6.18 -12.33
C SER A 7 22.97 5.06 -11.75
N GLU A 8 23.88 5.36 -10.83
CA GLU A 8 24.67 4.37 -10.10
C GLU A 8 23.80 3.55 -9.14
N LEU A 9 22.88 4.22 -8.42
CA LEU A 9 21.93 3.53 -7.55
C LEU A 9 21.04 2.56 -8.33
N ILE A 10 20.55 2.98 -9.51
CA ILE A 10 19.71 2.15 -10.38
C ILE A 10 20.49 0.94 -10.92
N ARG A 11 21.77 1.13 -11.28
CA ARG A 11 22.62 0.06 -11.82
C ARG A 11 23.14 -0.90 -10.75
N GLY A 12 23.34 -0.42 -9.53
CA GLY A 12 23.87 -1.21 -8.41
C GLY A 12 22.80 -1.87 -7.54
N LEU A 13 21.50 -1.66 -7.83
CA LEU A 13 20.43 -2.24 -7.02
C LEU A 13 20.35 -3.75 -7.21
N ASP A 14 20.58 -4.50 -6.13
CA ASP A 14 20.41 -5.95 -6.08
C ASP A 14 18.92 -6.30 -5.88
N PRO A 15 18.39 -7.41 -6.43
CA PRO A 15 17.04 -7.89 -6.18
C PRO A 15 16.67 -8.02 -4.70
N ILE A 16 17.61 -8.43 -3.87
CA ILE A 16 17.40 -8.53 -2.41
C ILE A 16 17.24 -7.13 -1.80
N ALA A 17 18.07 -6.18 -2.20
CA ALA A 17 17.97 -4.79 -1.75
C ALA A 17 16.66 -4.14 -2.20
N ALA A 18 16.18 -4.45 -3.42
CA ALA A 18 14.90 -3.98 -3.94
C ALA A 18 13.70 -4.49 -3.11
N LEU A 19 13.71 -5.78 -2.76
CA LEU A 19 12.73 -6.41 -1.85
C LEU A 19 12.77 -5.76 -0.47
N PHE A 20 13.97 -5.60 0.10
CA PHE A 20 14.16 -5.02 1.42
C PHE A 20 13.70 -3.56 1.48
N LEU A 21 14.01 -2.77 0.47
CA LEU A 21 13.57 -1.37 0.37
C LEU A 21 12.04 -1.26 0.34
N ALA A 22 11.38 -2.15 -0.41
CA ALA A 22 9.93 -2.21 -0.47
C ALA A 22 9.30 -2.69 0.87
N ALA A 23 9.97 -3.57 1.61
CA ALA A 23 9.53 -3.99 2.93
C ALA A 23 9.69 -2.86 3.96
N MET A 24 10.77 -2.07 3.87
CA MET A 24 11.05 -0.95 4.78
C MET A 24 10.03 0.19 4.64
N GLU A 25 9.42 0.40 3.46
CA GLU A 25 8.33 1.36 3.28
C GLU A 25 7.15 1.08 4.23
N ALA A 26 6.82 -0.19 4.43
CA ALA A 26 5.73 -0.57 5.33
C ALA A 26 6.03 -0.29 6.81
N ILE A 27 7.30 -0.13 7.17
CA ILE A 27 7.78 0.10 8.53
C ILE A 27 8.02 1.60 8.75
N ILE A 28 8.61 2.27 7.77
CA ILE A 28 9.05 3.67 7.86
C ILE A 28 8.09 4.57 7.07
N PRO A 29 7.14 5.27 7.72
CA PRO A 29 6.10 6.07 7.06
C PRO A 29 6.59 7.16 6.08
N PRO A 30 7.76 7.80 6.30
CA PRO A 30 8.25 8.84 5.39
C PRO A 30 8.75 8.34 4.04
N ILE A 31 8.94 7.03 3.85
CA ILE A 31 9.36 6.49 2.56
C ILE A 31 8.15 6.41 1.61
N PRO A 32 8.12 7.18 0.49
CA PRO A 32 7.00 7.11 -0.43
C PRO A 32 7.06 5.82 -1.28
N LEU A 33 6.03 4.99 -1.18
CA LEU A 33 5.93 3.74 -1.97
C LEU A 33 6.09 3.99 -3.47
N THR A 34 5.57 5.11 -3.97
CA THR A 34 5.69 5.50 -5.38
C THR A 34 7.15 5.64 -5.82
N ALA A 35 8.01 6.19 -4.98
CA ALA A 35 9.44 6.31 -5.25
C ALA A 35 10.13 4.94 -5.25
N VAL A 36 9.79 4.07 -4.31
CA VAL A 36 10.34 2.70 -4.22
C VAL A 36 9.94 1.88 -5.44
N VAL A 37 8.66 1.89 -5.82
CA VAL A 37 8.16 1.19 -7.02
C VAL A 37 8.81 1.76 -8.27
N GLY A 38 8.91 3.09 -8.39
CA GLY A 38 9.56 3.76 -9.51
C GLY A 38 11.03 3.36 -9.66
N LEU A 39 11.78 3.30 -8.56
CA LEU A 39 13.17 2.85 -8.54
C LEU A 39 13.29 1.39 -8.98
N ASN A 40 12.46 0.50 -8.43
CA ASN A 40 12.48 -0.92 -8.79
C ASN A 40 12.11 -1.14 -10.25
N VAL A 41 11.12 -0.41 -10.78
CA VAL A 41 10.75 -0.46 -12.21
C VAL A 41 11.87 0.10 -13.08
N ALA A 42 12.54 1.16 -12.66
CA ALA A 42 13.67 1.73 -13.39
C ALA A 42 14.87 0.76 -13.44
N SER A 43 15.12 0.01 -12.36
CA SER A 43 16.26 -0.93 -12.28
C SER A 43 16.00 -2.25 -12.97
N PHE A 44 14.81 -2.83 -12.82
CA PHE A 44 14.52 -4.22 -13.23
C PHE A 44 13.47 -4.34 -14.34
N GLY A 45 12.89 -3.24 -14.80
CA GLY A 45 11.76 -3.22 -15.71
C GLY A 45 10.41 -3.43 -15.01
N VAL A 46 9.32 -3.26 -15.76
CA VAL A 46 7.95 -3.22 -15.21
C VAL A 46 7.59 -4.49 -14.44
N LEU A 47 7.79 -5.67 -15.04
CA LEU A 47 7.34 -6.93 -14.44
C LEU A 47 8.14 -7.32 -13.20
N ARG A 48 9.47 -7.30 -13.30
CA ARG A 48 10.34 -7.64 -12.16
C ARG A 48 10.27 -6.59 -11.06
N GLY A 49 10.25 -5.31 -11.43
CA GLY A 49 10.07 -4.20 -10.48
C GLY A 49 8.75 -4.28 -9.72
N PHE A 50 7.66 -4.65 -10.42
CA PHE A 50 6.37 -4.96 -9.79
C PHE A 50 6.49 -6.10 -8.78
N LEU A 51 7.06 -7.24 -9.18
CA LEU A 51 7.16 -8.43 -8.32
C LEU A 51 7.98 -8.16 -7.05
N TYR A 52 9.14 -7.52 -7.19
CA TYR A 52 9.99 -7.19 -6.04
C TYR A 52 9.32 -6.18 -5.11
N SER A 53 8.68 -5.15 -5.64
CA SER A 53 7.94 -4.17 -4.86
C SER A 53 6.74 -4.81 -4.14
N TRP A 54 5.96 -5.62 -4.84
CA TRP A 54 4.78 -6.27 -4.27
C TRP A 54 5.15 -7.27 -3.17
N LEU A 55 6.09 -8.16 -3.42
CA LEU A 55 6.53 -9.16 -2.43
C LEU A 55 7.15 -8.49 -1.21
N GLY A 56 8.02 -7.49 -1.42
CA GLY A 56 8.64 -6.73 -0.33
C GLY A 56 7.61 -6.00 0.52
N THR A 57 6.70 -5.24 -0.12
CA THR A 57 5.63 -4.51 0.60
C THR A 57 4.70 -5.48 1.33
N CYS A 58 4.30 -6.60 0.73
CA CYS A 58 3.47 -7.60 1.40
C CYS A 58 4.17 -8.20 2.62
N ALA A 59 5.45 -8.52 2.52
CA ALA A 59 6.25 -9.02 3.64
C ALA A 59 6.35 -7.99 4.77
N GLY A 60 6.70 -6.74 4.45
CA GLY A 60 6.78 -5.64 5.41
C GLY A 60 5.46 -5.35 6.11
N CYS A 61 4.37 -5.24 5.33
CA CYS A 61 3.03 -5.06 5.88
C CYS A 61 2.61 -6.20 6.82
N THR A 62 2.94 -7.44 6.46
CA THR A 62 2.63 -8.61 7.29
C THR A 62 3.37 -8.54 8.63
N VAL A 63 4.68 -8.25 8.60
CA VAL A 63 5.48 -8.12 9.82
C VAL A 63 4.93 -7.03 10.74
N VAL A 64 4.68 -5.84 10.19
CA VAL A 64 4.16 -4.71 10.97
C VAL A 64 2.77 -5.01 11.54
N PHE A 65 1.86 -5.54 10.72
CA PHE A 65 0.53 -5.92 11.17
C PHE A 65 0.58 -6.97 12.30
N LEU A 66 1.38 -8.04 12.14
CA LEU A 66 1.51 -9.09 13.14
C LEU A 66 2.15 -8.59 14.43
N LEU A 67 3.16 -7.72 14.34
CA LEU A 67 3.77 -7.07 15.51
C LEU A 67 2.72 -6.31 16.33
N PHE A 68 1.95 -5.43 15.70
CA PHE A 68 0.91 -4.67 16.40
C PHE A 68 -0.26 -5.55 16.86
N HIS A 69 -0.55 -6.60 16.13
CA HIS A 69 -1.55 -7.59 16.56
C HIS A 69 -1.11 -8.35 17.81
N LEU A 70 0.15 -8.75 17.93
CA LEU A 70 0.72 -9.35 19.14
C LEU A 70 0.75 -8.34 20.30
N VAL A 71 1.15 -7.11 20.03
CA VAL A 71 1.15 -6.03 21.02
C VAL A 71 -0.26 -5.76 21.56
N SER A 72 -1.30 -5.88 20.73
CA SER A 72 -2.69 -5.70 21.17
C SER A 72 -3.16 -6.73 22.21
N GLU A 73 -2.50 -7.90 22.26
CA GLU A 73 -2.82 -8.96 23.24
C GLU A 73 -2.21 -8.68 24.62
N LEU A 74 -1.28 -7.73 24.76
CA LEU A 74 -0.65 -7.38 26.02
C LEU A 74 -1.66 -6.76 27.00
N ARG A 75 -1.60 -7.18 28.28
CA ARG A 75 -2.55 -6.76 29.32
C ARG A 75 -2.64 -5.24 29.51
N TRP A 76 -1.54 -4.53 29.43
CA TRP A 76 -1.51 -3.07 29.58
C TRP A 76 -2.09 -2.35 28.35
N VAL A 77 -1.86 -2.86 27.13
CA VAL A 77 -2.46 -2.33 25.90
C VAL A 77 -3.97 -2.56 25.91
N ARG A 78 -4.45 -3.73 26.30
CA ARG A 78 -5.88 -4.01 26.49
C ARG A 78 -6.54 -3.06 27.48
N ARG A 79 -5.86 -2.69 28.57
CA ARG A 79 -6.37 -1.68 29.52
C ARG A 79 -6.48 -0.30 28.88
N LEU A 80 -5.48 0.13 28.10
CA LEU A 80 -5.52 1.39 27.36
C LEU A 80 -6.61 1.41 26.29
N LEU A 81 -6.78 0.30 25.57
CA LEU A 81 -7.82 0.15 24.53
C LEU A 81 -9.24 0.02 25.12
N GLY A 82 -9.37 -0.31 26.42
CA GLY A 82 -10.64 -0.46 27.12
C GLY A 82 -11.36 0.86 27.47
N GLY A 83 -10.71 2.02 27.26
CA GLY A 83 -11.35 3.31 27.45
C GLY A 83 -12.52 3.52 26.45
N GLU A 84 -13.64 4.12 26.90
CA GLU A 84 -14.86 4.24 26.09
C GLU A 84 -14.65 4.80 24.67
N ARG A 85 -13.83 5.83 24.51
CA ARG A 85 -13.54 6.47 23.22
C ARG A 85 -12.75 5.54 22.29
N ILE A 86 -11.74 4.86 22.86
CA ILE A 86 -10.85 3.95 22.12
C ILE A 86 -11.62 2.68 21.76
N SER A 87 -12.41 2.13 22.67
CA SER A 87 -13.26 0.96 22.43
C SER A 87 -14.25 1.19 21.27
N ARG A 88 -14.82 2.39 21.15
CA ARG A 88 -15.66 2.75 19.98
C ARG A 88 -14.86 2.75 18.68
N ALA A 89 -13.64 3.31 18.68
CA ALA A 89 -12.78 3.31 17.50
C ALA A 89 -12.38 1.88 17.08
N VAL A 90 -12.00 1.02 18.04
CA VAL A 90 -11.71 -0.40 17.82
C VAL A 90 -12.92 -1.13 17.23
N CYS A 91 -14.13 -0.87 17.77
CA CYS A 91 -15.37 -1.44 17.25
C CYS A 91 -15.64 -0.99 15.80
N LEU A 92 -15.40 0.28 15.46
CA LEU A 92 -15.55 0.80 14.10
C LEU A 92 -14.58 0.11 13.13
N VAL A 93 -13.30 -0.02 13.49
CA VAL A 93 -12.30 -0.71 12.66
C VAL A 93 -12.70 -2.18 12.43
N ASN A 94 -13.15 -2.88 13.48
CA ASN A 94 -13.57 -4.28 13.38
C ASN A 94 -14.86 -4.50 12.58
N ARG A 95 -15.67 -3.46 12.38
CA ARG A 95 -16.85 -3.48 11.50
C ARG A 95 -16.53 -3.21 10.02
N ILE A 96 -15.29 -2.82 9.69
CA ILE A 96 -14.89 -2.59 8.30
C ILE A 96 -14.97 -3.91 7.54
N GLY A 97 -15.80 -3.92 6.51
CA GLY A 97 -15.96 -5.07 5.60
C GLY A 97 -14.76 -5.26 4.69
N LEU A 98 -14.63 -6.47 4.11
CA LEU A 98 -13.54 -6.78 3.17
C LEU A 98 -13.49 -5.84 1.95
N PRO A 99 -14.62 -5.44 1.31
CA PRO A 99 -14.58 -4.52 0.19
C PRO A 99 -14.03 -3.15 0.56
N THR A 100 -14.44 -2.59 1.70
CA THR A 100 -13.95 -1.30 2.18
C THR A 100 -12.47 -1.35 2.53
N LEU A 101 -12.02 -2.42 3.19
CA LEU A 101 -10.60 -2.64 3.47
C LEU A 101 -9.78 -2.74 2.19
N PHE A 102 -10.27 -3.49 1.19
CA PHE A 102 -9.63 -3.62 -0.11
C PHE A 102 -9.43 -2.26 -0.78
N LEU A 103 -10.47 -1.43 -0.80
CA LEU A 103 -10.44 -0.11 -1.40
C LEU A 103 -9.45 0.83 -0.71
N ILE A 104 -9.50 0.87 0.63
CA ILE A 104 -8.57 1.71 1.41
C ILE A 104 -7.12 1.26 1.19
N ALA A 105 -6.88 -0.07 1.13
CA ALA A 105 -5.54 -0.62 0.92
C ALA A 105 -5.03 -0.47 -0.52
N MET A 106 -5.94 -0.31 -1.50
CA MET A 106 -5.62 -0.09 -2.92
C MET A 106 -5.24 1.38 -3.21
N LEU A 107 -5.65 2.32 -2.35
CA LEU A 107 -5.38 3.74 -2.57
C LEU A 107 -3.89 4.06 -2.39
N PRO A 108 -3.24 4.69 -3.37
CA PRO A 108 -1.80 5.00 -3.32
C PRO A 108 -1.43 6.05 -2.26
N PHE A 109 -2.41 6.82 -1.79
CA PHE A 109 -2.21 7.89 -0.80
C PHE A 109 -2.40 7.43 0.64
N THR A 110 -2.86 6.20 0.86
CA THR A 110 -3.03 5.66 2.21
C THR A 110 -1.71 5.09 2.71
N PRO A 111 -1.11 5.65 3.79
CA PRO A 111 0.15 5.14 4.32
C PRO A 111 -0.01 3.69 4.78
N SER A 112 0.79 2.78 4.21
CA SER A 112 0.74 1.33 4.55
C SER A 112 0.98 1.10 6.04
N ALA A 113 1.93 1.82 6.63
CA ALA A 113 2.25 1.73 8.05
C ALA A 113 1.05 2.05 8.94
N PHE A 114 0.26 3.09 8.58
CA PHE A 114 -0.93 3.45 9.35
C PHE A 114 -2.02 2.37 9.31
N LEU A 115 -2.28 1.78 8.14
CA LEU A 115 -3.23 0.68 8.01
C LEU A 115 -2.80 -0.53 8.85
N ASN A 116 -1.54 -0.94 8.71
CA ASN A 116 -0.99 -2.08 9.44
C ASN A 116 -1.06 -1.86 10.94
N PHE A 117 -0.71 -0.65 11.42
CA PHE A 117 -0.84 -0.26 12.81
C PHE A 117 -2.31 -0.31 13.28
N ALA A 118 -3.22 0.39 12.59
CA ALA A 118 -4.61 0.53 13.01
C ALA A 118 -5.33 -0.82 13.07
N PHE A 119 -5.21 -1.64 12.03
CA PHE A 119 -5.85 -2.96 11.99
C PHE A 119 -5.15 -3.97 12.90
N GLY A 120 -3.83 -3.87 13.08
CA GLY A 120 -3.06 -4.71 14.00
C GLY A 120 -3.44 -4.44 15.45
N ILE A 121 -3.38 -3.19 15.91
CA ILE A 121 -3.70 -2.83 17.30
C ILE A 121 -5.17 -3.06 17.66
N CYS A 122 -6.09 -2.98 16.68
CA CYS A 122 -7.50 -3.31 16.87
C CYS A 122 -7.79 -4.82 16.86
N ALA A 123 -6.76 -5.67 16.80
CA ALA A 123 -6.88 -7.13 16.75
C ALA A 123 -7.82 -7.62 15.62
N TYR A 124 -7.78 -6.97 14.47
CA TYR A 124 -8.58 -7.36 13.30
C TYR A 124 -8.22 -8.79 12.87
N PRO A 125 -9.18 -9.62 12.39
CA PRO A 125 -8.92 -11.01 12.02
C PRO A 125 -7.79 -11.15 10.98
N ARG A 126 -6.69 -11.83 11.36
CA ARG A 126 -5.44 -11.93 10.57
C ARG A 126 -5.69 -12.40 9.15
N ARG A 127 -6.47 -13.49 8.97
CA ARG A 127 -6.77 -14.05 7.65
C ARG A 127 -7.52 -13.07 6.76
N ARG A 128 -8.52 -12.38 7.30
CA ARG A 128 -9.30 -11.40 6.54
C ARG A 128 -8.44 -10.21 6.11
N PHE A 129 -7.59 -9.72 7.00
CA PHE A 129 -6.69 -8.62 6.69
C PHE A 129 -5.70 -8.98 5.58
N LEU A 130 -4.92 -10.05 5.75
CA LEU A 130 -3.86 -10.43 4.81
C LEU A 130 -4.41 -10.84 3.44
N LEU A 131 -5.51 -11.64 3.40
CA LEU A 131 -6.15 -12.05 2.15
C LEU A 131 -6.73 -10.88 1.35
N THR A 132 -7.10 -9.78 2.02
CA THR A 132 -7.58 -8.56 1.36
C THR A 132 -6.43 -7.63 0.98
N LEU A 133 -5.43 -7.52 1.86
CA LEU A 133 -4.29 -6.64 1.66
C LEU A 133 -3.45 -7.03 0.43
N TYR A 134 -3.15 -8.32 0.24
CA TYR A 134 -2.26 -8.78 -0.83
C TYR A 134 -2.79 -8.44 -2.23
N PRO A 135 -4.04 -8.78 -2.60
CA PRO A 135 -4.57 -8.39 -3.89
C PRO A 135 -4.78 -6.87 -4.02
N ALA A 136 -5.14 -6.16 -2.95
CA ALA A 136 -5.23 -4.71 -2.98
C ALA A 136 -3.88 -4.06 -3.30
N LYS A 137 -2.80 -4.52 -2.65
CA LYS A 137 -1.43 -4.08 -2.95
C LYS A 137 -0.96 -4.49 -4.34
N ALA A 138 -1.38 -5.65 -4.86
CA ALA A 138 -1.07 -6.05 -6.23
C ALA A 138 -1.66 -5.06 -7.25
N VAL A 139 -2.92 -4.67 -7.07
CA VAL A 139 -3.57 -3.68 -7.95
C VAL A 139 -2.88 -2.32 -7.85
N MET A 140 -2.62 -1.85 -6.63
CA MET A 140 -1.96 -0.57 -6.38
C MET A 140 -0.55 -0.52 -6.98
N ILE A 141 0.31 -1.47 -6.63
CA ILE A 141 1.71 -1.50 -7.08
C ILE A 141 1.77 -1.81 -8.59
N GLY A 142 0.85 -2.65 -9.10
CA GLY A 142 0.72 -2.92 -10.51
C GLY A 142 0.43 -1.66 -11.32
N SER A 143 -0.54 -0.85 -10.88
CA SER A 143 -0.87 0.43 -11.53
C SER A 143 0.31 1.41 -11.50
N LEU A 144 1.01 1.51 -10.35
CA LEU A 144 2.22 2.34 -10.23
C LEU A 144 3.36 1.84 -11.12
N SER A 145 3.53 0.53 -11.26
CA SER A 145 4.57 -0.08 -12.09
C SER A 145 4.32 0.18 -13.58
N VAL A 146 3.07 0.05 -14.03
CA VAL A 146 2.68 0.37 -15.41
C VAL A 146 2.87 1.86 -15.67
N PHE A 147 2.48 2.73 -14.74
CA PHE A 147 2.70 4.17 -14.85
C PHE A 147 4.19 4.53 -14.92
N GLY A 148 5.02 3.95 -14.04
CA GLY A 148 6.48 4.15 -14.07
C GLY A 148 7.13 3.65 -15.36
N GLY A 149 6.66 2.52 -15.89
CA GLY A 149 7.09 1.99 -17.19
C GLY A 149 6.67 2.89 -18.35
N ALA A 150 5.44 3.42 -18.32
CA ALA A 150 4.92 4.33 -19.32
C ALA A 150 5.67 5.68 -19.34
N LEU A 151 6.05 6.22 -18.18
CA LEU A 151 6.90 7.41 -18.08
C LEU A 151 8.26 7.19 -18.76
N ARG A 152 8.86 6.01 -18.57
CA ARG A 152 10.13 5.67 -19.19
C ARG A 152 10.01 5.47 -20.72
N ALA A 153 8.89 4.88 -21.17
CA ALA A 153 8.60 4.72 -22.59
C ALA A 153 8.20 6.04 -23.27
N ALA A 154 7.70 7.00 -22.51
CA ALA A 154 7.28 8.32 -23.01
C ALA A 154 8.46 9.19 -23.48
N GLU A 155 9.69 8.91 -23.04
CA GLU A 155 10.90 9.48 -23.63
C GLU A 155 11.04 9.10 -25.13
N GLN A 156 10.43 7.97 -25.54
CA GLN A 156 10.46 7.47 -26.92
C GLN A 156 9.13 7.71 -27.66
N ASN A 157 7.98 7.76 -26.96
CA ASN A 157 6.65 7.96 -27.55
C ASN A 157 5.67 8.60 -26.56
N PRO A 158 5.20 9.83 -26.78
CA PRO A 158 4.30 10.55 -25.88
C PRO A 158 2.91 9.88 -25.70
N CYS A 159 2.54 8.96 -26.60
CA CYS A 159 1.28 8.22 -26.53
C CYS A 159 1.14 7.35 -25.24
N PHE A 160 2.27 6.91 -24.67
CA PHE A 160 2.25 6.14 -23.41
C PHE A 160 1.87 6.99 -22.19
N LEU A 161 2.10 8.30 -22.23
CA LEU A 161 1.63 9.22 -21.18
C LEU A 161 0.10 9.33 -21.17
N LEU A 162 -0.52 9.36 -22.33
CA LEU A 162 -1.98 9.35 -22.43
C LEU A 162 -2.59 8.08 -21.85
N LEU A 163 -1.99 6.91 -22.15
CA LEU A 163 -2.45 5.63 -21.58
C LEU A 163 -2.32 5.61 -20.06
N ALA A 164 -1.19 6.08 -19.52
CA ALA A 164 -0.96 6.17 -18.08
C ALA A 164 -1.94 7.14 -17.40
N ALA A 165 -2.22 8.29 -18.03
CA ALA A 165 -3.19 9.26 -17.54
C ALA A 165 -4.61 8.68 -17.52
N VAL A 166 -5.00 7.95 -18.56
CA VAL A 166 -6.31 7.26 -18.64
C VAL A 166 -6.45 6.23 -17.51
N ILE A 167 -5.42 5.43 -17.24
CA ILE A 167 -5.43 4.44 -16.15
C ILE A 167 -5.60 5.14 -14.79
N LEU A 168 -4.87 6.24 -14.53
CA LEU A 168 -5.01 7.01 -13.30
C LEU A 168 -6.39 7.63 -13.14
N VAL A 169 -6.95 8.18 -14.21
CA VAL A 169 -8.30 8.75 -14.22
C VAL A 169 -9.35 7.67 -13.96
N LEU A 170 -9.22 6.50 -14.57
CA LEU A 170 -10.12 5.37 -14.33
C LEU A 170 -10.05 4.89 -12.87
N LEU A 171 -8.85 4.75 -12.32
CA LEU A 171 -8.66 4.40 -10.91
C LEU A 171 -9.26 5.46 -9.97
N TYR A 172 -9.09 6.74 -10.29
CA TYR A 172 -9.69 7.84 -9.54
C TYR A 172 -11.23 7.80 -9.61
N ILE A 173 -11.81 7.58 -10.79
CA ILE A 173 -13.27 7.50 -10.99
C ILE A 173 -13.86 6.32 -10.21
N ILE A 174 -13.21 5.14 -10.30
CA ILE A 174 -13.62 3.93 -9.58
C ILE A 174 -13.56 4.18 -8.07
N SER A 175 -12.44 4.72 -7.59
CA SER A 175 -12.26 5.07 -6.17
C SER A 175 -13.35 6.03 -5.68
N ASN A 176 -13.66 7.06 -6.47
CA ASN A 176 -14.63 8.09 -6.10
C ASN A 176 -16.08 7.57 -6.13
N ARG A 177 -16.43 6.68 -7.08
CA ARG A 177 -17.74 6.02 -7.11
C ARG A 177 -17.94 5.11 -5.90
N VAL A 178 -16.94 4.32 -5.58
CA VAL A 178 -17.03 3.40 -4.44
C VAL A 178 -17.07 4.15 -3.10
N MET A 179 -16.32 5.26 -2.96
CA MET A 179 -16.42 6.10 -1.77
C MET A 179 -17.84 6.65 -1.60
N LYS A 180 -18.49 7.10 -2.66
CA LYS A 180 -19.87 7.59 -2.61
C LYS A 180 -20.88 6.51 -2.25
N GLU A 181 -20.71 5.29 -2.75
CA GLU A 181 -21.56 4.15 -2.38
C GLU A 181 -21.40 3.76 -0.90
N VAL A 182 -20.18 3.82 -0.37
CA VAL A 182 -19.91 3.57 1.05
C VAL A 182 -20.51 4.66 1.94
N GLU A 183 -20.49 5.92 1.52
CA GLU A 183 -21.13 7.04 2.22
C GLU A 183 -22.65 6.89 2.23
N GLN A 184 -23.28 6.59 1.10
CA GLN A 184 -24.75 6.38 1.02
C GLN A 184 -25.23 5.19 1.86
N GLN A 185 -24.43 4.11 1.95
CA GLN A 185 -24.76 2.99 2.86
C GLN A 185 -24.62 3.36 4.34
N ARG A 186 -23.87 4.41 4.67
CA ARG A 186 -23.76 4.93 6.03
C ARG A 186 -24.96 5.79 6.43
N GLU A 187 -25.49 6.59 5.52
CA GLU A 187 -26.67 7.44 5.76
C GLU A 187 -27.98 6.65 5.88
N ASN A 188 -28.07 5.52 5.19
CA ASN A 188 -29.25 4.65 5.21
C ASN A 188 -29.28 3.61 6.38
N ARG A 189 -28.36 3.71 7.35
CA ARG A 189 -28.33 2.88 8.58
C ARG A 189 -28.41 3.73 9.84
#